data_0dfe78bc76b5345e01258a31fac9e998
#
_entry.id   0dfe78bc76b5345e01258a31fac9e998
#
_cell.length_a   1.000
_cell.length_b   1.000
_cell.length_c   1.000
_cell.angle_alpha   90.00
_cell.angle_beta   90.00
_cell.angle_gamma   90.00
#
_symmetry.space_group_name_H-M   'P 1'
#
loop_
_entity.id
_entity.type
_entity.pdbx_description
1 polymer ?
#
loop_
_entity_poly.entity_id
_entity_poly.type
_entity_poly.pdbx_seq_one_letter_code
_entity_poly.pdbx_strand_id
1 'polypeptide(L)'
;MPALYSNPPLADFILSEAPGQRSRDNIMVVQTGTAVPSGTVLTVKSAGVAEYALDDSSTGNSTVGAITVGAAALEGVYTITFTSATAFGVKDPNAATVGTGVLGTAFNTGGLTFTLTAGATAHVAKDFAKLEVTTATYTYGAATGVEVQSAVLYSALPAQTGNFEAVGFTSDCEVKRSALIGLTAAGEVSLAAKGIKVRGKAGIPSISTPAL
;
A
#
# COMPACT_ATOMS: atom_id res chain seq x y z
N MET A 1 -25.71 34.52 -20.34
CA MET A 1 -24.77 34.47 -19.21
C MET A 1 -24.17 33.07 -19.24
N PRO A 2 -22.81 32.92 -19.28
CA PRO A 2 -22.21 31.60 -19.15
C PRO A 2 -22.52 31.06 -17.77
N ALA A 3 -22.94 29.80 -17.69
CA ALA A 3 -23.15 29.13 -16.42
C ALA A 3 -21.83 29.09 -15.66
N LEU A 4 -21.79 29.64 -14.45
CA LEU A 4 -20.68 29.46 -13.53
C LEU A 4 -20.68 27.99 -13.09
N TYR A 5 -19.85 27.17 -13.69
CA TYR A 5 -19.53 25.88 -13.14
C TYR A 5 -18.61 26.11 -11.94
N SER A 6 -19.17 26.14 -10.73
CA SER A 6 -18.35 25.99 -9.54
C SER A 6 -17.75 24.59 -9.58
N ASN A 7 -16.42 24.47 -9.49
CA ASN A 7 -15.80 23.18 -9.21
C ASN A 7 -16.52 22.57 -8.01
N PRO A 8 -16.95 21.29 -8.08
CA PRO A 8 -17.51 20.63 -6.92
C PRO A 8 -16.54 20.77 -5.75
N PRO A 9 -17.04 21.10 -4.55
CA PRO A 9 -16.17 21.23 -3.40
C PRO A 9 -15.35 19.96 -3.22
N LEU A 10 -14.08 20.13 -2.89
CA LEU A 10 -13.21 19.04 -2.48
C LEU A 10 -13.96 18.20 -1.44
N ALA A 11 -14.13 16.89 -1.72
CA ALA A 11 -14.79 15.97 -0.82
C ALA A 11 -16.32 15.98 -0.78
N ASP A 12 -17.02 16.41 -1.84
CA ASP A 12 -18.50 16.27 -1.97
C ASP A 12 -18.99 14.81 -1.85
N PHE A 13 -18.09 13.85 -1.95
CA PHE A 13 -18.39 12.42 -1.79
C PHE A 13 -18.49 11.97 -0.32
N ILE A 14 -18.05 12.77 0.66
CA ILE A 14 -18.07 12.41 2.08
C ILE A 14 -19.43 12.78 2.67
N LEU A 15 -20.09 11.81 3.30
CA LEU A 15 -21.34 12.02 4.04
C LEU A 15 -21.07 12.07 5.55
N SER A 16 -20.22 11.22 6.06
CA SER A 16 -19.78 11.24 7.45
C SER A 16 -18.38 10.61 7.59
N GLU A 17 -17.70 10.99 8.65
CA GLU A 17 -16.36 10.52 8.99
C GLU A 17 -16.27 10.23 10.48
N ALA A 18 -15.45 9.26 10.87
CA ALA A 18 -15.19 8.96 12.27
C ALA A 18 -14.53 10.16 12.98
N PRO A 19 -14.89 10.46 14.24
CA PRO A 19 -14.33 11.59 14.99
C PRO A 19 -12.80 11.56 15.03
N GLY A 20 -12.17 12.72 14.86
CA GLY A 20 -10.72 12.88 14.92
C GLY A 20 -9.98 12.46 13.65
N GLN A 21 -10.67 12.42 12.50
CA GLN A 21 -10.08 12.07 11.19
C GLN A 21 -9.43 10.68 11.13
N ARG A 22 -9.85 9.76 12.00
CA ARG A 22 -9.34 8.37 12.06
C ARG A 22 -9.62 7.53 10.81
N SER A 23 -10.48 8.04 9.94
CA SER A 23 -10.81 7.42 8.66
C SER A 23 -9.79 7.71 7.57
N ARG A 24 -8.90 8.68 7.79
CA ARG A 24 -7.93 9.16 6.80
C ARG A 24 -6.53 8.69 7.15
N ASP A 25 -5.86 8.12 6.15
CA ASP A 25 -4.47 7.72 6.25
C ASP A 25 -3.66 8.34 5.11
N ASN A 26 -2.36 8.50 5.36
CA ASN A 26 -1.41 8.73 4.29
C ASN A 26 -1.21 7.42 3.54
N ILE A 27 -1.44 7.46 2.24
CA ILE A 27 -1.34 6.30 1.35
C ILE A 27 -0.41 6.62 0.18
N MET A 28 0.22 5.60 -0.35
CA MET A 28 1.07 5.72 -1.53
C MET A 28 0.28 5.34 -2.78
N VAL A 29 0.10 6.28 -3.71
CA VAL A 29 -0.61 6.07 -4.98
C VAL A 29 0.36 6.00 -6.13
N VAL A 30 0.29 4.91 -6.90
CA VAL A 30 1.08 4.73 -8.12
C VAL A 30 0.36 5.39 -9.29
N GLN A 31 0.96 6.41 -9.89
CA GLN A 31 0.41 7.12 -11.04
C GLN A 31 1.16 6.80 -12.33
N THR A 32 0.44 6.79 -13.43
CA THR A 32 0.93 6.44 -14.78
C THR A 32 0.80 7.60 -15.77
N GLY A 33 0.92 8.83 -15.30
CA GLY A 33 0.85 10.03 -16.13
C GLY A 33 -0.54 10.67 -16.24
N THR A 34 -1.54 10.14 -15.55
CA THR A 34 -2.92 10.65 -15.59
C THR A 34 -3.30 11.29 -14.25
N ALA A 35 -4.01 12.42 -14.29
CA ALA A 35 -4.57 13.04 -13.09
C ALA A 35 -5.63 12.12 -12.45
N VAL A 36 -5.64 12.05 -11.12
CA VAL A 36 -6.59 11.21 -10.36
C VAL A 36 -7.54 12.13 -9.60
N PRO A 37 -8.83 12.18 -9.96
CA PRO A 37 -9.80 13.02 -9.26
C PRO A 37 -10.05 12.57 -7.83
N SER A 38 -10.45 13.51 -6.97
CA SER A 38 -11.02 13.25 -5.65
C SER A 38 -12.24 12.33 -5.75
N GLY A 39 -12.46 11.43 -4.78
CA GLY A 39 -13.53 10.44 -4.81
C GLY A 39 -13.23 9.21 -5.68
N THR A 40 -12.03 9.11 -6.27
CA THR A 40 -11.61 7.91 -6.99
C THR A 40 -11.44 6.75 -6.00
N VAL A 41 -12.08 5.62 -6.31
CA VAL A 41 -11.91 4.39 -5.55
C VAL A 41 -10.57 3.76 -5.94
N LEU A 42 -9.75 3.51 -4.96
CA LEU A 42 -8.41 2.99 -5.12
C LEU A 42 -8.36 1.49 -4.88
N THR A 43 -7.57 0.83 -5.69
CA THR A 43 -7.33 -0.61 -5.64
C THR A 43 -5.94 -0.87 -5.06
N VAL A 44 -5.80 -1.85 -4.19
CA VAL A 44 -4.48 -2.27 -3.70
C VAL A 44 -3.70 -2.86 -4.85
N LYS A 45 -2.57 -2.25 -5.19
CA LYS A 45 -1.66 -2.74 -6.23
C LYS A 45 -0.66 -3.76 -5.66
N SER A 46 -0.19 -3.49 -4.44
CA SER A 46 0.73 -4.36 -3.73
C SER A 46 0.41 -4.30 -2.24
N ALA A 47 0.50 -5.42 -1.57
CA ALA A 47 0.34 -5.48 -0.11
C ALA A 47 1.47 -4.75 0.64
N GLY A 48 2.50 -4.38 -0.06
CA GLY A 48 3.66 -3.62 0.39
C GLY A 48 4.83 -3.85 -0.54
N VAL A 49 5.84 -2.99 -0.46
CA VAL A 49 7.14 -3.14 -1.13
C VAL A 49 8.20 -3.21 -0.04
N ALA A 50 9.18 -4.06 -0.21
CA ALA A 50 10.31 -4.12 0.70
C ALA A 50 11.61 -3.96 -0.07
N GLU A 51 12.51 -3.14 0.45
CA GLU A 51 13.87 -2.95 -0.07
C GLU A 51 14.88 -3.51 0.91
N TYR A 52 15.80 -4.31 0.40
CA TYR A 52 16.90 -4.89 1.16
C TYR A 52 18.16 -4.07 0.97
N ALA A 53 18.78 -3.68 2.05
CA ALA A 53 20.07 -3.02 2.06
C ALA A 53 21.00 -3.71 3.07
N LEU A 54 22.10 -4.20 2.58
CA LEU A 54 23.19 -4.69 3.44
C LEU A 54 23.87 -3.48 4.08
N ASP A 55 24.20 -3.58 5.36
CA ASP A 55 24.94 -2.51 6.03
C ASP A 55 26.42 -2.51 5.59
N ASP A 56 26.95 -1.31 5.37
CA ASP A 56 28.32 -1.12 4.88
C ASP A 56 29.40 -1.67 5.82
N SER A 57 29.07 -1.88 7.10
CA SER A 57 29.97 -2.49 8.09
C SER A 57 29.96 -4.03 8.06
N SER A 58 29.04 -4.63 7.31
CA SER A 58 28.94 -6.09 7.18
C SER A 58 30.09 -6.66 6.38
N THR A 59 30.65 -7.76 6.85
CA THR A 59 31.76 -8.46 6.17
C THR A 59 31.25 -9.24 4.96
N GLY A 60 30.12 -9.93 5.10
CA GLY A 60 29.54 -10.76 4.06
C GLY A 60 28.76 -9.95 3.01
N ASN A 61 28.46 -10.55 1.86
CA ASN A 61 27.80 -9.91 0.74
C ASN A 61 26.65 -10.74 0.16
N SER A 62 25.65 -11.07 0.99
CA SER A 62 24.44 -11.73 0.51
C SER A 62 23.59 -10.80 -0.37
N THR A 63 22.84 -11.42 -1.27
CA THR A 63 21.81 -10.76 -2.09
C THR A 63 20.43 -11.29 -1.73
N VAL A 64 19.41 -10.51 -2.03
CA VAL A 64 18.02 -10.92 -1.86
C VAL A 64 17.37 -11.18 -3.21
N GLY A 65 16.53 -12.20 -3.28
CA GLY A 65 15.63 -12.44 -4.41
C GLY A 65 14.38 -11.54 -4.34
N ALA A 66 13.32 -11.95 -5.03
CA ALA A 66 12.04 -11.27 -4.94
C ALA A 66 11.53 -11.29 -3.48
N ILE A 67 11.08 -10.14 -3.00
CA ILE A 67 10.48 -9.99 -1.68
C ILE A 67 8.98 -9.84 -1.86
N THR A 68 8.21 -10.63 -1.10
CA THR A 68 6.75 -10.51 -1.02
C THR A 68 6.39 -10.02 0.37
N VAL A 69 5.60 -8.95 0.41
CA VAL A 69 5.08 -8.34 1.64
C VAL A 69 3.59 -8.66 1.72
N GLY A 70 3.20 -9.43 2.73
CA GLY A 70 1.81 -9.78 3.01
C GLY A 70 1.18 -8.88 4.06
N ALA A 71 -0.12 -9.02 4.27
CA ALA A 71 -0.91 -8.17 5.15
C ALA A 71 -0.51 -8.19 6.65
N ALA A 72 0.27 -9.19 7.07
CA ALA A 72 0.75 -9.28 8.45
C ALA A 72 2.10 -8.57 8.68
N ALA A 73 2.73 -8.04 7.62
CA ALA A 73 3.96 -7.28 7.77
C ALA A 73 3.67 -5.87 8.30
N LEU A 74 4.51 -5.41 9.20
CA LEU A 74 4.47 -4.05 9.72
C LEU A 74 5.25 -3.13 8.79
N GLU A 75 4.81 -1.89 8.69
CA GLU A 75 5.58 -0.83 8.03
C GLU A 75 6.79 -0.44 8.87
N GLY A 76 7.92 -0.18 8.20
CA GLY A 76 9.15 0.27 8.82
C GLY A 76 10.34 -0.64 8.56
N VAL A 77 11.41 -0.44 9.31
CA VAL A 77 12.69 -1.12 9.12
C VAL A 77 12.77 -2.40 9.93
N TYR A 78 12.81 -3.54 9.25
CA TYR A 78 13.18 -4.82 9.84
C TYR A 78 14.69 -4.93 9.88
N THR A 79 15.21 -5.51 10.96
CA THR A 79 16.64 -5.78 11.10
C THR A 79 16.91 -7.27 10.92
N ILE A 80 17.76 -7.60 9.97
CA ILE A 80 18.28 -8.95 9.74
C ILE A 80 19.68 -9.01 10.34
N THR A 81 19.89 -9.85 11.34
CA THR A 81 21.18 -10.00 12.00
C THR A 81 21.72 -11.40 11.76
N PHE A 82 22.91 -11.51 11.18
CA PHE A 82 23.55 -12.80 10.96
C PHE A 82 24.13 -13.32 12.29
N THR A 83 23.84 -14.57 12.57
CA THR A 83 24.33 -15.30 13.75
C THR A 83 25.49 -16.21 13.43
N SER A 84 25.65 -16.54 12.14
CA SER A 84 26.77 -17.32 11.59
C SER A 84 26.95 -17.01 10.10
N ALA A 85 27.82 -17.72 9.43
CA ALA A 85 28.07 -17.59 7.98
C ALA A 85 26.79 -17.82 7.14
N THR A 86 25.81 -18.56 7.64
CA THR A 86 24.61 -18.96 6.88
C THR A 86 23.29 -18.69 7.60
N ALA A 87 23.31 -18.52 8.92
CA ALA A 87 22.08 -18.35 9.71
C ALA A 87 21.87 -16.88 10.10
N PHE A 88 20.61 -16.45 10.13
CA PHE A 88 20.22 -15.11 10.52
C PHE A 88 18.92 -15.09 11.33
N GLY A 89 18.74 -14.03 12.12
CA GLY A 89 17.49 -13.70 12.81
C GLY A 89 16.88 -12.44 12.24
N VAL A 90 15.56 -12.35 12.24
CA VAL A 90 14.80 -11.19 11.77
C VAL A 90 14.03 -10.59 12.94
N LYS A 91 14.15 -9.28 13.11
CA LYS A 91 13.34 -8.47 14.03
C LYS A 91 12.49 -7.48 13.27
N ASP A 92 11.30 -7.22 13.78
CA ASP A 92 10.38 -6.23 13.24
C ASP A 92 10.77 -4.79 13.63
N PRO A 93 10.07 -3.75 13.11
CA PRO A 93 10.32 -2.35 13.47
C PRO A 93 10.19 -2.04 14.97
N ASN A 94 9.45 -2.86 15.72
CA ASN A 94 9.29 -2.75 17.17
C ASN A 94 10.36 -3.55 17.96
N ALA A 95 11.39 -4.07 17.26
CA ALA A 95 12.45 -4.92 17.80
C ALA A 95 11.99 -6.29 18.33
N ALA A 96 10.73 -6.69 18.05
CA ALA A 96 10.26 -8.04 18.38
C ALA A 96 10.82 -9.07 17.39
N THR A 97 11.11 -10.29 17.86
CA THR A 97 11.63 -11.36 17.02
C THR A 97 10.53 -11.90 16.11
N VAL A 98 10.73 -11.81 14.80
CA VAL A 98 9.85 -12.37 13.77
C VAL A 98 10.15 -13.84 13.52
N GLY A 99 11.44 -14.18 13.41
CA GLY A 99 11.87 -15.55 13.16
C GLY A 99 13.36 -15.65 12.84
N THR A 100 13.79 -16.87 12.50
CA THR A 100 15.15 -17.18 12.08
C THR A 100 15.13 -17.80 10.69
N GLY A 101 16.21 -17.61 9.92
CA GLY A 101 16.35 -18.13 8.56
C GLY A 101 17.76 -18.62 8.29
N VAL A 102 17.89 -19.28 7.14
CA VAL A 102 19.18 -19.78 6.63
C VAL A 102 19.33 -19.34 5.18
N LEU A 103 20.53 -18.94 4.78
CA LEU A 103 20.82 -18.58 3.38
C LEU A 103 20.45 -19.72 2.42
N GLY A 104 19.90 -19.36 1.28
CA GLY A 104 19.43 -20.32 0.27
C GLY A 104 18.05 -20.94 0.56
N THR A 105 17.48 -20.67 1.74
CA THR A 105 16.15 -21.17 2.11
C THR A 105 15.16 -20.01 2.22
N ALA A 106 13.93 -20.19 1.72
CA ALA A 106 12.90 -19.17 1.82
C ALA A 106 12.54 -18.90 3.28
N PHE A 107 12.63 -17.63 3.68
CA PHE A 107 12.06 -17.13 4.92
C PHE A 107 10.59 -16.80 4.65
N ASN A 108 9.68 -17.31 5.48
CA ASN A 108 8.24 -17.08 5.33
C ASN A 108 7.58 -16.94 6.71
N THR A 109 7.75 -15.78 7.33
CA THR A 109 7.24 -15.50 8.67
C THR A 109 6.92 -14.02 8.81
N GLY A 110 5.93 -13.66 9.63
CA GLY A 110 5.57 -12.28 9.94
C GLY A 110 5.08 -11.46 8.74
N GLY A 111 4.50 -12.12 7.74
CA GLY A 111 4.04 -11.46 6.53
C GLY A 111 5.14 -11.17 5.51
N LEU A 112 6.36 -11.63 5.74
CA LEU A 112 7.49 -11.48 4.81
C LEU A 112 7.86 -12.82 4.18
N THR A 113 8.02 -12.84 2.86
CA THR A 113 8.58 -13.97 2.13
C THR A 113 9.73 -13.49 1.27
N PHE A 114 10.93 -14.03 1.51
CA PHE A 114 12.13 -13.72 0.73
C PHE A 114 13.16 -14.84 0.86
N THR A 115 14.16 -14.85 -0.02
CA THR A 115 15.31 -15.75 0.07
C THR A 115 16.58 -14.92 0.00
N LEU A 116 17.44 -15.06 1.00
CA LEU A 116 18.80 -14.50 0.95
C LEU A 116 19.73 -15.53 0.32
N THR A 117 20.50 -15.10 -0.67
CA THR A 117 21.49 -15.93 -1.36
C THR A 117 22.89 -15.52 -0.93
N ALA A 118 23.72 -16.50 -0.60
CA ALA A 118 25.12 -16.23 -0.25
C ALA A 118 25.86 -15.57 -1.43
N GLY A 119 26.62 -14.55 -1.14
CA GLY A 119 27.58 -13.97 -2.07
C GLY A 119 28.96 -14.64 -2.01
N ALA A 120 29.95 -14.00 -2.61
CA ALA A 120 31.32 -14.52 -2.64
C ALA A 120 32.00 -14.46 -1.27
N THR A 121 31.59 -13.55 -0.39
CA THR A 121 32.14 -13.39 0.96
C THR A 121 31.11 -13.86 1.98
N ALA A 122 31.50 -14.77 2.86
CA ALA A 122 30.62 -15.28 3.91
C ALA A 122 30.39 -14.25 5.00
N HIS A 123 29.18 -14.26 5.57
CA HIS A 123 28.87 -13.44 6.74
C HIS A 123 29.59 -13.93 7.99
N VAL A 124 29.79 -12.99 8.91
CA VAL A 124 30.22 -13.28 10.28
C VAL A 124 29.09 -12.94 11.27
N ALA A 125 29.23 -13.48 12.48
CA ALA A 125 28.24 -13.15 13.51
C ALA A 125 28.24 -11.63 13.79
N LYS A 126 27.06 -11.03 13.86
CA LYS A 126 26.75 -9.60 14.01
C LYS A 126 26.76 -8.78 12.72
N ASP A 127 27.11 -9.34 11.57
CA ASP A 127 26.75 -8.70 10.30
C ASP A 127 25.25 -8.44 10.29
N PHE A 128 24.82 -7.34 9.69
CA PHE A 128 23.41 -7.03 9.61
C PHE A 128 23.01 -6.40 8.29
N ALA A 129 21.73 -6.54 7.98
CA ALA A 129 21.08 -5.91 6.86
C ALA A 129 19.76 -5.29 7.31
N LYS A 130 19.27 -4.33 6.56
CA LYS A 130 17.97 -3.70 6.74
C LYS A 130 17.04 -4.17 5.64
N LEU A 131 15.79 -4.41 6.01
CA LEU A 131 14.71 -4.63 5.10
C LEU A 131 13.65 -3.57 5.39
N GLU A 132 13.61 -2.54 4.57
CA GLU A 132 12.64 -1.45 4.70
C GLU A 132 11.34 -1.85 4.02
N VAL A 133 10.28 -1.98 4.82
CA VAL A 133 8.93 -2.32 4.36
C VAL A 133 8.12 -1.05 4.32
N THR A 134 7.65 -0.69 3.13
CA THR A 134 6.66 0.37 2.94
C THR A 134 5.26 -0.22 2.88
N THR A 135 4.26 0.55 3.29
CA THR A 135 2.85 0.15 3.26
C THR A 135 2.37 -0.17 1.86
N ALA A 136 1.17 -0.77 1.82
CA ALA A 136 0.47 -1.06 0.59
C ALA A 136 0.44 0.12 -0.38
N THR A 137 0.82 -0.12 -1.62
CA THR A 137 0.65 0.85 -2.69
C THR A 137 -0.72 0.69 -3.33
N TYR A 138 -1.33 1.80 -3.71
CA TYR A 138 -2.63 1.85 -4.34
C TYR A 138 -2.52 2.27 -5.80
N THR A 139 -3.43 1.82 -6.61
CA THR A 139 -3.60 2.24 -8.00
C THR A 139 -5.06 2.57 -8.28
N TYR A 140 -5.34 3.14 -9.43
CA TYR A 140 -6.67 3.51 -9.88
C TYR A 140 -6.93 2.95 -11.29
N GLY A 141 -8.20 2.87 -11.68
CA GLY A 141 -8.63 2.31 -12.96
C GLY A 141 -9.47 1.04 -12.77
N ALA A 142 -9.80 0.39 -13.88
CA ALA A 142 -10.56 -0.86 -13.84
C ALA A 142 -9.71 -1.97 -13.22
N ALA A 143 -10.23 -2.60 -12.17
CA ALA A 143 -9.61 -3.77 -11.58
C ALA A 143 -9.57 -4.90 -12.62
N THR A 144 -8.38 -5.43 -12.89
CA THR A 144 -8.15 -6.43 -13.92
C THR A 144 -8.28 -7.87 -13.43
N GLY A 145 -8.90 -8.10 -12.25
CA GLY A 145 -9.23 -9.46 -11.81
C GLY A 145 -9.21 -9.70 -10.30
N VAL A 146 -8.07 -9.72 -9.64
CA VAL A 146 -7.91 -10.13 -8.23
C VAL A 146 -7.69 -8.95 -7.29
N GLU A 147 -7.61 -7.76 -7.83
CA GLU A 147 -7.30 -6.54 -7.09
C GLU A 147 -8.49 -6.09 -6.25
N VAL A 148 -8.24 -5.80 -4.99
CA VAL A 148 -9.26 -5.42 -4.01
C VAL A 148 -9.34 -3.90 -3.90
N GLN A 149 -10.50 -3.32 -4.23
CA GLN A 149 -10.77 -1.92 -3.94
C GLN A 149 -10.84 -1.72 -2.42
N SER A 150 -10.04 -0.81 -1.87
CA SER A 150 -9.89 -0.74 -0.42
C SER A 150 -9.67 0.64 0.17
N ALA A 151 -9.71 1.69 -0.64
CA ALA A 151 -9.62 3.07 -0.18
C ALA A 151 -10.36 4.01 -1.14
N VAL A 152 -10.61 5.24 -0.70
CA VAL A 152 -11.18 6.31 -1.54
C VAL A 152 -10.27 7.53 -1.43
N LEU A 153 -9.80 8.05 -2.56
CA LEU A 153 -8.89 9.20 -2.61
C LEU A 153 -9.58 10.47 -2.08
N TYR A 154 -8.97 11.13 -1.09
CA TYR A 154 -9.52 12.35 -0.50
C TYR A 154 -9.33 13.57 -1.40
N SER A 155 -8.11 13.86 -1.81
CA SER A 155 -7.77 15.01 -2.65
C SER A 155 -7.28 14.58 -4.03
N ALA A 156 -7.63 15.35 -5.06
CA ALA A 156 -7.18 15.06 -6.41
C ALA A 156 -5.65 15.12 -6.51
N LEU A 157 -5.08 14.24 -7.32
CA LEU A 157 -3.67 14.23 -7.67
C LEU A 157 -3.47 14.77 -9.09
N PRO A 158 -2.50 15.66 -9.33
CA PRO A 158 -2.16 16.12 -10.68
C PRO A 158 -1.58 14.97 -11.52
N ALA A 159 -1.56 15.12 -12.84
CA ALA A 159 -0.94 14.15 -13.74
C ALA A 159 0.57 14.06 -13.50
N GLN A 160 1.04 12.87 -13.12
CA GLN A 160 2.46 12.60 -12.88
C GLN A 160 2.72 11.09 -12.97
N THR A 161 3.98 10.67 -13.05
CA THR A 161 4.35 9.24 -13.14
C THR A 161 5.24 8.87 -11.96
N GLY A 162 4.92 7.76 -11.30
CA GLY A 162 5.65 7.27 -10.13
C GLY A 162 4.77 7.08 -8.90
N ASN A 163 5.39 6.95 -7.75
CA ASN A 163 4.72 6.78 -6.46
C ASN A 163 4.59 8.13 -5.76
N PHE A 164 3.38 8.48 -5.34
CA PHE A 164 3.10 9.75 -4.69
C PHE A 164 2.29 9.56 -3.42
N GLU A 165 2.67 10.27 -2.38
CA GLU A 165 1.93 10.30 -1.15
C GLU A 165 0.62 11.08 -1.33
N ALA A 166 -0.46 10.54 -0.80
CA ALA A 166 -1.79 11.11 -0.86
C ALA A 166 -2.56 10.80 0.43
N VAL A 167 -3.64 11.52 0.66
CA VAL A 167 -4.59 11.20 1.74
C VAL A 167 -5.75 10.43 1.15
N GLY A 168 -6.08 9.29 1.77
CA GLY A 168 -7.21 8.45 1.41
C GLY A 168 -8.06 8.05 2.61
N PHE A 169 -9.34 7.76 2.36
CA PHE A 169 -10.18 7.07 3.33
C PHE A 169 -9.92 5.58 3.25
N THR A 170 -9.51 5.01 4.34
CA THR A 170 -9.14 3.58 4.47
C THR A 170 -10.06 2.82 5.43
N SER A 171 -10.84 3.53 6.25
CA SER A 171 -11.75 2.95 7.24
C SER A 171 -12.89 3.89 7.64
N ASP A 172 -13.90 3.38 8.32
CA ASP A 172 -14.91 4.05 9.16
C ASP A 172 -15.46 5.40 8.66
N CYS A 173 -15.95 5.43 7.43
CA CYS A 173 -16.62 6.61 6.87
C CYS A 173 -17.86 6.24 6.05
N GLU A 174 -18.68 7.21 5.75
CA GLU A 174 -19.79 7.07 4.81
C GLU A 174 -19.56 7.95 3.59
N VAL A 175 -19.69 7.37 2.41
CA VAL A 175 -19.43 8.03 1.14
C VAL A 175 -20.64 7.94 0.20
N LYS A 176 -20.81 8.99 -0.61
CA LYS A 176 -21.92 9.13 -1.54
C LYS A 176 -21.58 8.41 -2.85
N ARG A 177 -22.33 7.35 -3.17
CA ARG A 177 -22.14 6.53 -4.39
C ARG A 177 -22.00 7.34 -5.67
N SER A 178 -22.88 8.32 -5.87
CA SER A 178 -22.93 9.11 -7.11
C SER A 178 -21.70 10.02 -7.32
N ALA A 179 -20.89 10.21 -6.30
CA ALA A 179 -19.67 11.03 -6.36
C ALA A 179 -18.39 10.17 -6.35
N LEU A 180 -18.51 8.83 -6.32
CA LEU A 180 -17.38 7.92 -6.42
C LEU A 180 -17.04 7.60 -7.89
N ILE A 181 -15.79 7.54 -8.20
CA ILE A 181 -15.25 7.21 -9.52
C ILE A 181 -14.60 5.82 -9.47
N GLY A 182 -14.98 4.94 -10.40
CA GLY A 182 -14.39 3.61 -10.53
C GLY A 182 -14.89 2.56 -9.54
N LEU A 183 -15.96 2.82 -8.77
CA LEU A 183 -16.54 1.84 -7.85
C LEU A 183 -17.12 0.65 -8.61
N THR A 184 -16.72 -0.56 -8.20
CA THR A 184 -17.30 -1.82 -8.68
C THR A 184 -18.20 -2.45 -7.61
N ALA A 185 -19.06 -3.41 -8.01
CA ALA A 185 -19.89 -4.15 -7.05
C ALA A 185 -19.04 -4.95 -6.03
N ALA A 186 -17.95 -5.57 -6.48
CA ALA A 186 -17.00 -6.25 -5.61
C ALA A 186 -16.26 -5.25 -4.70
N GLY A 187 -15.90 -4.08 -5.24
CA GLY A 187 -15.26 -3.01 -4.48
C GLY A 187 -16.14 -2.47 -3.36
N GLU A 188 -17.45 -2.37 -3.56
CA GLU A 188 -18.37 -1.96 -2.50
C GLU A 188 -18.36 -2.94 -1.32
N VAL A 189 -18.32 -4.23 -1.59
CA VAL A 189 -18.22 -5.26 -0.55
C VAL A 189 -16.89 -5.15 0.20
N SER A 190 -15.80 -4.93 -0.52
CA SER A 190 -14.47 -4.77 0.06
C SER A 190 -14.35 -3.51 0.92
N LEU A 191 -14.91 -2.38 0.47
CA LEU A 191 -14.96 -1.14 1.23
C LEU A 191 -15.82 -1.29 2.50
N ALA A 192 -16.97 -1.98 2.40
CA ALA A 192 -17.82 -2.24 3.54
C ALA A 192 -17.13 -3.06 4.64
N ALA A 193 -16.27 -4.03 4.26
CA ALA A 193 -15.46 -4.80 5.20
C ALA A 193 -14.47 -3.94 6.00
N LYS A 194 -14.12 -2.75 5.50
CA LYS A 194 -13.27 -1.76 6.17
C LYS A 194 -14.08 -0.66 6.90
N GLY A 195 -15.38 -0.81 7.02
CA GLY A 195 -16.23 0.21 7.63
C GLY A 195 -16.55 1.40 6.70
N ILE A 196 -16.12 1.37 5.44
CA ILE A 196 -16.44 2.41 4.46
C ILE A 196 -17.82 2.09 3.86
N LYS A 197 -18.85 2.80 4.28
CA LYS A 197 -20.24 2.57 3.86
C LYS A 197 -20.59 3.43 2.66
N VAL A 198 -20.86 2.79 1.54
CA VAL A 198 -21.33 3.48 0.32
C VAL A 198 -22.84 3.71 0.42
N ARG A 199 -23.25 4.96 0.42
CA ARG A 199 -24.65 5.38 0.50
C ARG A 199 -25.19 5.82 -0.85
N GLY A 200 -26.43 5.51 -1.12
CA GLY A 200 -27.16 5.83 -2.36
C GLY A 200 -27.59 4.60 -3.13
N LYS A 201 -28.49 4.79 -4.09
CA LYS A 201 -29.13 3.71 -4.84
C LYS A 201 -28.13 3.03 -5.79
N ALA A 202 -28.05 1.71 -5.76
CA ALA A 202 -27.31 0.92 -6.74
C ALA A 202 -27.97 1.12 -8.13
N GLY A 203 -27.16 1.26 -9.18
CA GLY A 203 -27.66 1.42 -10.55
C GLY A 203 -27.63 2.84 -11.12
N ILE A 204 -27.19 3.84 -10.34
CA ILE A 204 -26.78 5.12 -10.93
C ILE A 204 -25.32 4.96 -11.35
N PRO A 205 -24.98 5.05 -12.64
CA PRO A 205 -23.60 4.94 -13.07
C PRO A 205 -22.76 6.01 -12.37
N SER A 206 -21.60 5.61 -11.84
CA SER A 206 -20.57 6.56 -11.45
C SER A 206 -20.30 7.47 -12.64
N ILE A 207 -20.11 8.76 -12.40
CA ILE A 207 -19.82 9.73 -13.46
C ILE A 207 -18.60 9.20 -14.23
N SER A 208 -18.84 8.80 -15.48
CA SER A 208 -17.74 8.52 -16.39
C SER A 208 -17.01 9.85 -16.63
N THR A 209 -15.69 9.83 -16.45
CA THR A 209 -14.84 10.99 -16.74
C THR A 209 -15.18 11.53 -18.11
N PRO A 210 -15.50 12.83 -18.30
CA PRO A 210 -15.58 13.39 -19.62
C PRO A 210 -14.20 13.23 -20.27
N ALA A 211 -14.16 12.65 -21.46
CA ALA A 211 -12.97 12.67 -22.30
C ALA A 211 -12.61 14.14 -22.55
N LEU A 212 -11.38 14.52 -22.20
CA LEU A 212 -10.78 15.80 -22.58
C LEU A 212 -10.41 15.78 -24.04
#